data_d142878cee19db964380654deb8e7663
#
_entry.id   d142878cee19db964380654deb8e7663
#
_cell.length_a   1.000
_cell.length_b   1.000
_cell.length_c   1.000
_cell.angle_alpha   90.00
_cell.angle_beta   90.00
_cell.angle_gamma   90.00
#
_symmetry.space_group_name_H-M   'P 1'
#
loop_
_entity.id
_entity.type
_entity.pdbx_description
1 polymer ?
#
loop_
_entity_poly.entity_id
_entity_poly.type
_entity_poly.pdbx_seq_one_letter_code
_entity_poly.pdbx_strand_id
1 'polypeptide(L)'
;PDIHHINQPNWWSEGGELSPEDFGLACARELEEKIKSVGVDRVAAFIAEPVQGAGGVIVAPDSYWPEVQRICDHYGILLIADEVICGFGRTGNWFGSQTLNIKPDIMTIAKGLSSGYLPIGGSIVSDEIESVIARDEFNHGYTYSSHPVTAAVALENLRIIEDENIIGHVKNDVAPYLRKEWEGLCKHPLVGEAKIVGMMGSIALTPNKENRSPFKSDAGKVGYICRERCFANNLIMRHVGDRMIISPPLIITKSEIDLLIKRAKKALDETFEKLMNEGLIS
;
A
#
# COMPACT_ATOMS: atom_id res chain seq x y z
N PRO A 1 -13.27 -2.44 23.07
CA PRO A 1 -11.93 -3.01 22.95
C PRO A 1 -10.91 -1.89 22.96
N ASP A 2 -9.81 -2.10 23.64
CA ASP A 2 -8.71 -1.16 23.67
C ASP A 2 -7.92 -1.29 22.35
N ILE A 3 -8.01 -0.26 21.49
CA ILE A 3 -7.24 -0.18 20.27
C ILE A 3 -6.22 0.95 20.44
N HIS A 4 -4.96 0.62 20.20
CA HIS A 4 -3.87 1.57 20.25
C HIS A 4 -3.25 1.74 18.86
N HIS A 5 -2.73 2.93 18.58
CA HIS A 5 -2.08 3.24 17.32
C HIS A 5 -0.60 3.56 17.56
N ILE A 6 0.22 3.29 16.57
CA ILE A 6 1.59 3.78 16.41
C ILE A 6 1.67 4.63 15.14
N ASN A 7 2.74 5.39 14.98
CA ASN A 7 2.92 6.22 13.79
C ASN A 7 3.13 5.35 12.54
N GLN A 8 2.71 5.89 11.40
CA GLN A 8 2.91 5.24 10.11
C GLN A 8 4.37 5.38 9.65
N PRO A 9 4.94 4.38 8.94
CA PRO A 9 6.32 4.44 8.49
C PRO A 9 6.49 5.27 7.20
N ASN A 10 6.01 6.53 7.20
CA ASN A 10 6.06 7.46 6.07
C ASN A 10 7.29 8.36 6.16
N TRP A 11 8.45 7.82 5.75
CA TRP A 11 9.71 8.55 5.82
C TRP A 11 9.69 9.91 5.11
N TRP A 12 9.04 9.99 3.95
CA TRP A 12 9.00 11.24 3.19
C TRP A 12 8.43 12.41 4.02
N SER A 13 7.33 12.17 4.71
CA SER A 13 6.62 13.21 5.46
C SER A 13 7.08 13.36 6.92
N GLU A 14 7.57 12.27 7.53
CA GLU A 14 7.76 12.20 8.99
C GLU A 14 9.21 11.88 9.39
N GLY A 15 10.06 11.51 8.41
CA GLY A 15 11.44 11.08 8.68
C GLY A 15 12.38 12.15 9.22
N GLY A 16 12.02 13.45 9.12
CA GLY A 16 12.88 14.55 9.61
C GLY A 16 14.30 14.43 9.03
N GLU A 17 15.30 14.48 9.90
CA GLU A 17 16.71 14.34 9.55
C GLU A 17 17.20 12.88 9.53
N LEU A 18 16.34 11.92 9.90
CA LEU A 18 16.71 10.51 9.94
C LEU A 18 16.89 9.94 8.54
N SER A 19 17.85 9.02 8.39
CA SER A 19 17.92 8.17 7.21
C SER A 19 16.66 7.31 7.08
N PRO A 20 16.30 6.81 5.87
CA PRO A 20 15.19 5.87 5.74
C PRO A 20 15.32 4.65 6.67
N GLU A 21 16.54 4.12 6.80
CA GLU A 21 16.83 2.95 7.63
C GLU A 21 16.60 3.24 9.12
N ASP A 22 17.17 4.33 9.65
CA ASP A 22 17.01 4.71 11.05
C ASP A 22 15.55 5.06 11.38
N PHE A 23 14.85 5.73 10.46
CA PHE A 23 13.44 6.04 10.62
C PHE A 23 12.57 4.78 10.65
N GLY A 24 12.84 3.81 9.75
CA GLY A 24 12.13 2.53 9.75
C GLY A 24 12.29 1.79 11.06
N LEU A 25 13.50 1.72 11.60
CA LEU A 25 13.77 1.13 12.92
C LEU A 25 13.07 1.91 14.05
N ALA A 26 13.09 3.24 14.01
CA ALA A 26 12.43 4.06 15.01
C ALA A 26 10.91 3.81 15.04
N CYS A 27 10.27 3.83 13.87
CA CYS A 27 8.83 3.52 13.76
C CYS A 27 8.49 2.10 14.24
N ALA A 28 9.29 1.11 13.90
CA ALA A 28 9.07 -0.26 14.36
C ALA A 28 9.21 -0.36 15.89
N ARG A 29 10.17 0.34 16.50
CA ARG A 29 10.38 0.34 17.96
C ARG A 29 9.26 1.04 18.72
N GLU A 30 8.51 1.95 18.11
CA GLU A 30 7.28 2.48 18.71
C GLU A 30 6.27 1.38 19.04
N LEU A 31 6.22 0.31 18.23
CA LEU A 31 5.41 -0.87 18.55
C LEU A 31 5.86 -1.49 19.87
N GLU A 32 7.17 -1.69 20.05
CA GLU A 32 7.70 -2.26 21.30
C GLU A 32 7.41 -1.38 22.51
N GLU A 33 7.60 -0.07 22.38
CA GLU A 33 7.28 0.89 23.42
C GLU A 33 5.79 0.88 23.78
N LYS A 34 4.93 0.79 22.75
CA LYS A 34 3.48 0.70 22.96
C LYS A 34 3.10 -0.57 23.68
N ILE A 35 3.64 -1.71 23.30
CA ILE A 35 3.43 -3.01 23.97
C ILE A 35 3.80 -2.91 25.44
N LYS A 36 4.98 -2.37 25.77
CA LYS A 36 5.44 -2.19 27.15
C LYS A 36 4.53 -1.24 27.93
N SER A 37 4.08 -0.16 27.31
CA SER A 37 3.23 0.84 27.98
C SER A 37 1.81 0.33 28.26
N VAL A 38 1.26 -0.51 27.39
CA VAL A 38 -0.06 -1.15 27.56
C VAL A 38 0.01 -2.32 28.54
N GLY A 39 1.13 -3.02 28.56
CA GLY A 39 1.38 -4.27 29.28
C GLY A 39 1.36 -5.46 28.32
N VAL A 40 2.45 -6.22 28.33
CA VAL A 40 2.67 -7.34 27.38
C VAL A 40 1.50 -8.32 27.36
N ASP A 41 1.01 -8.72 28.54
CA ASP A 41 -0.10 -9.68 28.69
C ASP A 41 -1.46 -9.13 28.23
N ARG A 42 -1.53 -7.86 27.82
CA ARG A 42 -2.76 -7.19 27.38
C ARG A 42 -2.81 -6.93 25.89
N VAL A 43 -1.74 -7.20 25.17
CA VAL A 43 -1.66 -7.01 23.72
C VAL A 43 -1.82 -8.35 23.02
N ALA A 44 -2.89 -8.52 22.27
CA ALA A 44 -3.17 -9.75 21.55
C ALA A 44 -2.49 -9.80 20.17
N ALA A 45 -2.52 -8.68 19.42
CA ALA A 45 -2.04 -8.65 18.06
C ALA A 45 -1.61 -7.25 17.63
N PHE A 46 -0.75 -7.20 16.60
CA PHE A 46 -0.47 -6.03 15.78
C PHE A 46 -1.03 -6.26 14.39
N ILE A 47 -1.78 -5.30 13.85
CA ILE A 47 -2.34 -5.34 12.49
C ILE A 47 -1.81 -4.19 11.64
N ALA A 48 -1.34 -4.49 10.43
CA ALA A 48 -0.94 -3.47 9.47
C ALA A 48 -1.01 -3.97 8.02
N GLU A 49 -1.16 -3.05 7.08
CA GLU A 49 -1.03 -3.32 5.64
C GLU A 49 0.46 -3.48 5.28
N PRO A 50 0.88 -4.51 4.51
CA PRO A 50 2.27 -4.62 4.01
C PRO A 50 2.74 -3.34 3.29
N VAL A 51 1.88 -2.76 2.47
CA VAL A 51 1.98 -1.42 1.91
C VAL A 51 0.66 -0.72 2.18
N GLN A 52 0.68 0.42 2.86
CA GLN A 52 -0.54 1.16 3.16
C GLN A 52 -1.14 1.73 1.87
N GLY A 53 -2.23 1.13 1.39
CA GLY A 53 -2.81 1.49 0.10
C GLY A 53 -3.63 2.78 0.15
N ALA A 54 -4.75 2.76 0.86
CA ALA A 54 -5.70 3.88 0.93
C ALA A 54 -5.11 5.13 1.58
N GLY A 55 -4.15 4.97 2.48
CA GLY A 55 -3.42 6.04 3.16
C GLY A 55 -2.45 6.84 2.26
N GLY A 56 -2.23 6.40 1.00
CA GLY A 56 -1.38 7.13 0.05
C GLY A 56 -0.30 6.30 -0.62
N VAL A 57 -0.44 4.98 -0.65
CA VAL A 57 0.59 4.02 -1.08
C VAL A 57 1.92 4.30 -0.36
N ILE A 58 1.85 4.17 0.98
CA ILE A 58 3.01 4.37 1.84
C ILE A 58 3.79 3.07 1.89
N VAL A 59 5.02 3.12 1.39
CA VAL A 59 5.98 2.01 1.42
C VAL A 59 6.91 2.25 2.59
N ALA A 60 6.88 1.37 3.57
CA ALA A 60 7.79 1.43 4.71
C ALA A 60 9.26 1.30 4.26
N PRO A 61 10.22 1.93 4.96
CA PRO A 61 11.64 1.62 4.78
C PRO A 61 11.94 0.12 4.99
N ASP A 62 12.96 -0.38 4.31
CA ASP A 62 13.30 -1.81 4.30
C ASP A 62 13.59 -2.38 5.70
N SER A 63 14.04 -1.54 6.64
CA SER A 63 14.31 -1.90 8.03
C SER A 63 13.07 -2.10 8.90
N TYR A 64 11.91 -1.61 8.48
CA TYR A 64 10.69 -1.58 9.30
C TYR A 64 10.12 -2.99 9.56
N TRP A 65 9.79 -3.73 8.50
CA TRP A 65 9.12 -5.02 8.65
C TRP A 65 9.95 -6.11 9.34
N PRO A 66 11.27 -6.24 9.08
CA PRO A 66 12.09 -7.18 9.83
C PRO A 66 12.09 -6.92 11.33
N GLU A 67 12.12 -5.64 11.74
CA GLU A 67 12.07 -5.27 13.15
C GLU A 67 10.67 -5.48 13.77
N VAL A 68 9.59 -5.16 13.05
CA VAL A 68 8.21 -5.47 13.48
C VAL A 68 8.04 -6.97 13.71
N GLN A 69 8.48 -7.81 12.76
CA GLN A 69 8.41 -9.27 12.91
C GLN A 69 9.18 -9.72 14.15
N ARG A 70 10.42 -9.25 14.32
CA ARG A 70 11.23 -9.57 15.50
C ARG A 70 10.54 -9.19 16.81
N ILE A 71 9.88 -8.04 16.86
CA ILE A 71 9.15 -7.58 18.06
C ILE A 71 7.95 -8.48 18.32
N CYS A 72 7.13 -8.78 17.32
CA CYS A 72 5.98 -9.66 17.49
C CYS A 72 6.40 -11.05 17.97
N ASP A 73 7.41 -11.64 17.35
CA ASP A 73 7.97 -12.95 17.73
C ASP A 73 8.49 -12.94 19.17
N HIS A 74 9.22 -11.86 19.55
CA HIS A 74 9.81 -11.74 20.90
C HIS A 74 8.76 -11.68 22.01
N TYR A 75 7.65 -10.98 21.77
CA TYR A 75 6.58 -10.82 22.77
C TYR A 75 5.44 -11.85 22.65
N GLY A 76 5.50 -12.74 21.66
CA GLY A 76 4.42 -13.71 21.40
C GLY A 76 3.11 -13.04 20.99
N ILE A 77 3.19 -11.92 20.27
CA ILE A 77 2.04 -11.15 19.79
C ILE A 77 1.75 -11.55 18.35
N LEU A 78 0.48 -11.82 18.06
CA LEU A 78 0.08 -12.20 16.71
C LEU A 78 0.32 -11.06 15.71
N LEU A 79 0.92 -11.37 14.57
CA LEU A 79 1.06 -10.45 13.45
C LEU A 79 -0.06 -10.68 12.44
N ILE A 80 -0.88 -9.66 12.21
CA ILE A 80 -1.97 -9.68 11.23
C ILE A 80 -1.58 -8.80 10.04
N ALA A 81 -1.43 -9.41 8.86
CA ALA A 81 -1.23 -8.68 7.63
C ALA A 81 -2.57 -8.35 6.96
N ASP A 82 -2.87 -7.07 6.78
CA ASP A 82 -4.00 -6.64 5.96
C ASP A 82 -3.62 -6.69 4.48
N GLU A 83 -3.92 -7.82 3.85
CA GLU A 83 -3.64 -8.09 2.43
C GLU A 83 -4.78 -7.67 1.50
N VAL A 84 -5.77 -6.97 2.01
CA VAL A 84 -6.96 -6.55 1.25
C VAL A 84 -6.59 -5.78 -0.03
N ILE A 85 -5.52 -4.97 0.00
CA ILE A 85 -5.03 -4.26 -1.20
C ILE A 85 -3.81 -4.96 -1.80
N CYS A 86 -2.89 -5.46 -0.97
CA CYS A 86 -1.60 -5.98 -1.41
C CYS A 86 -1.68 -7.38 -2.04
N GLY A 87 -2.71 -8.15 -1.70
CA GLY A 87 -2.88 -9.53 -2.17
C GLY A 87 -3.21 -9.67 -3.65
N PHE A 88 -3.18 -10.91 -4.11
CA PHE A 88 -3.60 -11.37 -5.44
C PHE A 88 -2.84 -10.72 -6.60
N GLY A 89 -1.51 -10.67 -6.49
CA GLY A 89 -0.63 -10.22 -7.56
C GLY A 89 -0.28 -8.74 -7.53
N ARG A 90 -0.93 -7.93 -6.68
CA ARG A 90 -0.75 -6.47 -6.66
C ARG A 90 0.69 -6.02 -6.44
N THR A 91 1.46 -6.74 -5.63
CA THR A 91 2.88 -6.45 -5.34
C THR A 91 3.87 -7.26 -6.20
N GLY A 92 3.38 -8.11 -7.11
CA GLY A 92 4.20 -9.00 -7.93
C GLY A 92 4.37 -10.42 -7.36
N ASN A 93 3.77 -10.70 -6.20
CA ASN A 93 3.61 -12.03 -5.62
C ASN A 93 2.14 -12.23 -5.25
N TRP A 94 1.74 -13.44 -4.83
CA TRP A 94 0.36 -13.68 -4.37
C TRP A 94 -0.04 -12.73 -3.27
N PHE A 95 0.87 -12.44 -2.32
CA PHE A 95 0.64 -11.58 -1.18
C PHE A 95 1.77 -10.58 -0.97
N GLY A 96 1.46 -9.42 -0.41
CA GLY A 96 2.43 -8.39 -0.05
C GLY A 96 3.40 -8.87 1.03
N SER A 97 2.94 -9.71 1.95
CA SER A 97 3.77 -10.37 2.95
C SER A 97 4.91 -11.19 2.33
N GLN A 98 4.64 -11.88 1.22
CA GLN A 98 5.70 -12.58 0.46
C GLN A 98 6.72 -11.61 -0.16
N THR A 99 6.23 -10.46 -0.64
CA THR A 99 7.10 -9.43 -1.25
C THR A 99 8.03 -8.78 -0.23
N LEU A 100 7.55 -8.60 1.00
CA LEU A 100 8.27 -7.93 2.08
C LEU A 100 8.86 -8.91 3.11
N ASN A 101 8.79 -10.22 2.82
CA ASN A 101 9.29 -11.29 3.69
C ASN A 101 8.72 -11.23 5.12
N ILE A 102 7.43 -10.95 5.23
CA ILE A 102 6.65 -10.96 6.47
C ILE A 102 6.06 -12.36 6.65
N LYS A 103 6.00 -12.86 7.87
CA LYS A 103 5.36 -14.14 8.23
C LYS A 103 4.18 -13.87 9.16
N PRO A 104 3.02 -13.49 8.63
CA PRO A 104 1.87 -13.19 9.46
C PRO A 104 1.23 -14.49 10.00
N ASP A 105 0.65 -14.39 11.19
CA ASP A 105 -0.19 -15.44 11.78
C ASP A 105 -1.59 -15.44 11.18
N ILE A 106 -2.07 -14.23 10.80
CA ILE A 106 -3.39 -14.03 10.20
C ILE A 106 -3.23 -13.07 9.01
N MET A 107 -3.96 -13.35 7.92
CA MET A 107 -4.09 -12.43 6.78
C MET A 107 -5.55 -12.11 6.52
N THR A 108 -5.87 -10.83 6.34
CA THR A 108 -7.21 -10.43 5.85
C THR A 108 -7.17 -10.27 4.33
N ILE A 109 -8.16 -10.83 3.63
CA ILE A 109 -8.22 -10.84 2.17
C ILE A 109 -9.58 -10.34 1.66
N ALA A 110 -9.56 -9.59 0.56
CA ALA A 110 -10.76 -9.15 -0.17
C ALA A 110 -10.37 -8.66 -1.58
N LYS A 111 -11.07 -7.69 -2.12
CA LYS A 111 -10.81 -6.97 -3.39
C LYS A 111 -10.29 -7.86 -4.53
N GLY A 112 -8.97 -8.05 -4.61
CA GLY A 112 -8.31 -8.89 -5.62
C GLY A 112 -8.78 -10.33 -5.62
N LEU A 113 -9.31 -10.84 -4.52
CA LEU A 113 -9.89 -12.17 -4.40
C LEU A 113 -10.99 -12.44 -5.44
N SER A 114 -11.81 -11.45 -5.75
CA SER A 114 -12.86 -11.55 -6.77
C SER A 114 -12.71 -10.53 -7.90
N SER A 115 -11.61 -9.80 -7.96
CA SER A 115 -11.39 -8.67 -8.91
C SER A 115 -12.54 -7.66 -8.93
N GLY A 116 -13.30 -7.54 -7.84
CA GLY A 116 -14.41 -6.62 -7.67
C GLY A 116 -15.72 -7.04 -8.36
N TYR A 117 -15.80 -8.24 -8.93
CA TYR A 117 -17.03 -8.72 -9.57
C TYR A 117 -18.15 -8.98 -8.57
N LEU A 118 -17.85 -9.58 -7.42
CA LEU A 118 -18.79 -9.76 -6.32
C LEU A 118 -18.10 -9.48 -4.97
N PRO A 119 -18.86 -8.99 -3.96
CA PRO A 119 -18.32 -8.72 -2.64
C PRO A 119 -18.00 -10.03 -1.91
N ILE A 120 -16.73 -10.22 -1.59
CA ILE A 120 -16.23 -11.34 -0.79
C ILE A 120 -15.00 -10.88 -0.02
N GLY A 121 -14.82 -11.41 1.17
CA GLY A 121 -13.64 -11.25 1.98
C GLY A 121 -13.49 -12.44 2.90
N GLY A 122 -12.32 -12.57 3.49
CA GLY A 122 -12.02 -13.66 4.41
C GLY A 122 -10.79 -13.37 5.25
N SER A 123 -10.50 -14.28 6.17
CA SER A 123 -9.27 -14.32 6.92
C SER A 123 -8.62 -15.69 6.71
N ILE A 124 -7.33 -15.68 6.44
CA ILE A 124 -6.49 -16.88 6.41
C ILE A 124 -5.73 -16.89 7.72
N VAL A 125 -5.69 -18.04 8.37
CA VAL A 125 -5.00 -18.20 9.65
C VAL A 125 -3.92 -19.28 9.51
N SER A 126 -2.87 -19.19 10.37
CA SER A 126 -1.84 -20.23 10.45
C SER A 126 -2.39 -21.51 11.08
N ASP A 127 -1.69 -22.63 10.86
CA ASP A 127 -2.02 -23.91 11.48
C ASP A 127 -2.04 -23.84 13.01
N GLU A 128 -1.20 -22.98 13.60
CA GLU A 128 -1.17 -22.74 15.03
C GLU A 128 -2.48 -22.12 15.52
N ILE A 129 -2.96 -21.08 14.86
CA ILE A 129 -4.25 -20.44 15.17
C ILE A 129 -5.40 -21.42 14.94
N GLU A 130 -5.38 -22.14 13.81
CA GLU A 130 -6.39 -23.17 13.49
C GLU A 130 -6.47 -24.22 14.60
N SER A 131 -5.35 -24.74 15.08
CA SER A 131 -5.30 -25.73 16.14
C SER A 131 -5.93 -25.26 17.46
N VAL A 132 -5.99 -23.97 17.71
CA VAL A 132 -6.66 -23.38 18.87
C VAL A 132 -8.15 -23.25 18.61
N ILE A 133 -8.54 -22.72 17.44
CA ILE A 133 -9.95 -22.51 17.06
C ILE A 133 -10.69 -23.85 16.97
N ALA A 134 -10.04 -24.89 16.43
CA ALA A 134 -10.65 -26.20 16.22
C ALA A 134 -10.88 -27.02 17.50
N ARG A 135 -10.45 -26.53 18.68
CA ARG A 135 -10.67 -27.25 19.97
C ARG A 135 -12.11 -27.23 20.43
N ASP A 136 -12.83 -26.18 20.07
CA ASP A 136 -14.21 -25.96 20.47
C ASP A 136 -15.05 -25.45 19.28
N GLU A 137 -16.36 -25.30 19.47
CA GLU A 137 -17.25 -24.74 18.47
C GLU A 137 -16.88 -23.26 18.20
N PHE A 138 -16.52 -22.96 16.94
CA PHE A 138 -16.21 -21.59 16.51
C PHE A 138 -17.52 -20.83 16.23
N ASN A 139 -18.01 -20.17 17.25
CA ASN A 139 -19.26 -19.40 17.22
C ASN A 139 -19.09 -18.06 16.48
N HIS A 140 -18.79 -18.11 15.16
CA HIS A 140 -18.65 -16.95 14.29
C HIS A 140 -19.35 -17.16 12.96
N GLY A 141 -20.07 -16.14 12.49
CA GLY A 141 -20.69 -16.18 11.18
C GLY A 141 -21.54 -14.94 10.91
N TYR A 142 -21.72 -14.67 9.64
CA TYR A 142 -22.67 -13.68 9.13
C TYR A 142 -23.66 -14.38 8.20
N THR A 143 -24.87 -13.85 8.08
CA THR A 143 -25.95 -14.47 7.27
C THR A 143 -25.51 -14.81 5.85
N TYR A 144 -24.67 -13.96 5.24
CA TYR A 144 -24.19 -14.16 3.87
C TYR A 144 -22.76 -14.73 3.78
N SER A 145 -22.16 -15.17 4.88
CA SER A 145 -20.87 -15.86 4.85
C SER A 145 -20.98 -17.13 4.00
N SER A 146 -19.90 -17.44 3.29
CA SER A 146 -19.81 -18.62 2.40
C SER A 146 -20.90 -18.68 1.32
N HIS A 147 -21.38 -17.52 0.84
CA HIS A 147 -22.39 -17.50 -0.23
C HIS A 147 -21.82 -18.17 -1.49
N PRO A 148 -22.48 -19.22 -2.01
CA PRO A 148 -21.90 -20.08 -3.06
C PRO A 148 -21.60 -19.34 -4.36
N VAL A 149 -22.42 -18.34 -4.73
CA VAL A 149 -22.18 -17.56 -5.96
C VAL A 149 -20.92 -16.71 -5.84
N THR A 150 -20.70 -16.06 -4.70
CA THR A 150 -19.48 -15.25 -4.48
C THR A 150 -18.23 -16.12 -4.41
N ALA A 151 -18.35 -17.29 -3.80
CA ALA A 151 -17.26 -18.29 -3.76
C ALA A 151 -16.91 -18.81 -5.16
N ALA A 152 -17.91 -19.13 -5.99
CA ALA A 152 -17.70 -19.56 -7.37
C ALA A 152 -16.97 -18.49 -8.21
N VAL A 153 -17.36 -17.23 -8.07
CA VAL A 153 -16.68 -16.11 -8.76
C VAL A 153 -15.24 -15.95 -8.28
N ALA A 154 -14.99 -16.06 -6.97
CA ALA A 154 -13.64 -15.98 -6.43
C ALA A 154 -12.75 -17.12 -6.93
N LEU A 155 -13.27 -18.36 -6.94
CA LEU A 155 -12.55 -19.53 -7.46
C LEU A 155 -12.21 -19.36 -8.93
N GLU A 156 -13.14 -18.89 -9.76
CA GLU A 156 -12.88 -18.65 -11.17
C GLU A 156 -11.84 -17.53 -11.37
N ASN A 157 -11.91 -16.45 -10.58
CA ASN A 157 -10.91 -15.39 -10.61
C ASN A 157 -9.50 -15.92 -10.26
N LEU A 158 -9.38 -16.76 -9.22
CA LEU A 158 -8.11 -17.36 -8.84
C LEU A 158 -7.58 -18.27 -9.96
N ARG A 159 -8.46 -19.08 -10.57
CA ARG A 159 -8.11 -19.94 -11.71
C ARG A 159 -7.57 -19.11 -12.89
N ILE A 160 -8.20 -18.00 -13.23
CA ILE A 160 -7.73 -17.10 -14.30
C ILE A 160 -6.35 -16.51 -13.95
N ILE A 161 -6.15 -16.06 -12.71
CA ILE A 161 -4.84 -15.53 -12.27
C ILE A 161 -3.72 -16.57 -12.46
N GLU A 162 -4.00 -17.85 -12.15
CA GLU A 162 -3.05 -18.96 -12.32
C GLU A 162 -2.87 -19.34 -13.79
N ASP A 163 -3.95 -19.65 -14.51
CA ASP A 163 -3.92 -20.16 -15.88
C ASP A 163 -3.29 -19.16 -16.85
N GLU A 164 -3.56 -17.87 -16.67
CA GLU A 164 -3.00 -16.80 -17.48
C GLU A 164 -1.65 -16.29 -16.96
N ASN A 165 -1.13 -16.88 -15.88
CA ASN A 165 0.14 -16.50 -15.24
C ASN A 165 0.25 -14.99 -14.98
N ILE A 166 -0.85 -14.37 -14.50
CA ILE A 166 -0.93 -12.92 -14.29
C ILE A 166 0.12 -12.43 -13.30
N ILE A 167 0.39 -13.20 -12.23
CA ILE A 167 1.43 -12.85 -11.25
C ILE A 167 2.82 -12.84 -11.89
N GLY A 168 3.11 -13.82 -12.74
CA GLY A 168 4.36 -13.88 -13.50
C GLY A 168 4.51 -12.69 -14.45
N HIS A 169 3.43 -12.30 -15.15
CA HIS A 169 3.38 -11.08 -15.98
C HIS A 169 3.69 -9.83 -15.14
N VAL A 170 3.03 -9.66 -14.00
CA VAL A 170 3.31 -8.51 -13.12
C VAL A 170 4.75 -8.53 -12.66
N LYS A 171 5.22 -9.63 -12.07
CA LYS A 171 6.52 -9.72 -11.41
C LYS A 171 7.69 -9.51 -12.38
N ASN A 172 7.63 -10.14 -13.56
CA ASN A 172 8.78 -10.28 -14.43
C ASN A 172 8.76 -9.32 -15.61
N ASP A 173 7.60 -8.77 -15.97
CA ASP A 173 7.44 -7.96 -17.19
C ASP A 173 7.03 -6.51 -16.88
N VAL A 174 5.85 -6.28 -16.31
CA VAL A 174 5.30 -4.92 -16.23
C VAL A 174 5.70 -4.17 -14.96
N ALA A 175 5.87 -4.80 -13.81
CA ALA A 175 6.26 -4.08 -12.59
C ALA A 175 7.68 -3.52 -12.65
N PRO A 176 8.72 -4.24 -13.13
CA PRO A 176 10.05 -3.67 -13.32
C PRO A 176 10.05 -2.51 -14.32
N TYR A 177 9.29 -2.63 -15.40
CA TYR A 177 9.16 -1.57 -16.41
C TYR A 177 8.47 -0.34 -15.83
N LEU A 178 7.32 -0.52 -15.20
CA LEU A 178 6.57 0.56 -14.55
C LEU A 178 7.41 1.25 -13.47
N ARG A 179 8.17 0.50 -12.67
CA ARG A 179 9.06 1.06 -11.65
C ARG A 179 10.05 2.04 -12.24
N LYS A 180 10.76 1.62 -13.28
CA LYS A 180 11.75 2.47 -13.96
C LYS A 180 11.14 3.78 -14.46
N GLU A 181 10.01 3.68 -15.14
CA GLU A 181 9.35 4.84 -15.72
C GLU A 181 8.72 5.75 -14.65
N TRP A 182 8.16 5.14 -13.58
CA TRP A 182 7.55 5.85 -12.45
C TRP A 182 8.57 6.63 -11.64
N GLU A 183 9.68 5.99 -11.26
CA GLU A 183 10.78 6.64 -10.54
C GLU A 183 11.40 7.77 -11.37
N GLY A 184 11.36 7.65 -12.70
CA GLY A 184 11.76 8.71 -13.63
C GLY A 184 10.97 10.01 -13.49
N LEU A 185 9.75 9.98 -12.89
CA LEU A 185 8.95 11.17 -12.59
C LEU A 185 9.60 12.07 -11.53
N CYS A 186 10.51 11.54 -10.72
CA CYS A 186 11.30 12.35 -9.77
C CYS A 186 12.14 13.44 -10.45
N LYS A 187 12.34 13.39 -11.76
CA LYS A 187 13.00 14.48 -12.51
C LYS A 187 12.13 15.73 -12.60
N HIS A 188 10.81 15.59 -12.47
CA HIS A 188 9.88 16.74 -12.52
C HIS A 188 10.01 17.60 -11.26
N PRO A 189 10.01 18.96 -11.36
CA PRO A 189 10.23 19.84 -10.21
C PRO A 189 9.24 19.64 -9.05
N LEU A 190 7.98 19.35 -9.32
CA LEU A 190 6.97 19.10 -8.28
C LEU A 190 7.08 17.73 -7.59
N VAL A 191 7.83 16.77 -8.12
CA VAL A 191 7.86 15.40 -7.59
C VAL A 191 9.04 15.23 -6.67
N GLY A 192 8.78 15.18 -5.38
CA GLY A 192 9.81 14.99 -4.36
C GLY A 192 10.18 13.52 -4.17
N GLU A 193 9.18 12.67 -4.16
CA GLU A 193 9.36 11.21 -4.05
C GLU A 193 8.47 10.49 -5.07
N ALA A 194 8.96 9.42 -5.67
CA ALA A 194 8.18 8.46 -6.43
C ALA A 194 8.50 7.05 -5.92
N LYS A 195 7.53 6.42 -5.30
CA LYS A 195 7.63 5.06 -4.76
C LYS A 195 6.68 4.14 -5.49
N ILE A 196 7.10 2.89 -5.65
CA ILE A 196 6.26 1.87 -6.27
C ILE A 196 6.65 0.47 -5.79
N VAL A 197 5.65 -0.35 -5.49
CA VAL A 197 5.81 -1.78 -5.18
C VAL A 197 4.83 -2.54 -6.07
N GLY A 198 5.37 -3.38 -6.96
CA GLY A 198 4.55 -4.04 -7.97
C GLY A 198 3.76 -3.04 -8.81
N MET A 199 2.43 -3.11 -8.69
CA MET A 199 1.47 -2.24 -9.40
C MET A 199 0.79 -1.23 -8.44
N MET A 200 1.45 -0.87 -7.34
CA MET A 200 1.02 0.17 -6.40
C MET A 200 2.06 1.29 -6.39
N GLY A 201 1.69 2.45 -6.89
CA GLY A 201 2.62 3.59 -6.98
C GLY A 201 2.09 4.86 -6.35
N SER A 202 3.01 5.67 -5.80
CA SER A 202 2.71 7.02 -5.33
C SER A 202 3.80 8.00 -5.73
N ILE A 203 3.42 9.27 -5.88
CA ILE A 203 4.33 10.40 -5.93
C ILE A 203 3.92 11.42 -4.87
N ALA A 204 4.89 11.91 -4.11
CA ALA A 204 4.70 13.01 -3.20
C ALA A 204 4.99 14.32 -3.94
N LEU A 205 4.00 15.21 -3.96
CA LEU A 205 4.16 16.55 -4.51
C LEU A 205 4.76 17.47 -3.45
N THR A 206 5.68 18.34 -3.85
CA THR A 206 6.36 19.28 -2.94
C THR A 206 6.78 20.55 -3.70
N PRO A 207 6.77 21.71 -3.04
CA PRO A 207 7.36 22.92 -3.61
C PRO A 207 8.90 22.92 -3.54
N ASN A 208 9.48 22.12 -2.65
CA ASN A 208 10.92 22.02 -2.47
C ASN A 208 11.33 20.60 -2.05
N LYS A 209 12.10 19.94 -2.92
CA LYS A 209 12.54 18.56 -2.72
C LYS A 209 13.61 18.40 -1.66
N GLU A 210 14.47 19.40 -1.49
CA GLU A 210 15.65 19.31 -0.61
C GLU A 210 15.23 19.22 0.86
N ASN A 211 14.27 20.06 1.25
CA ASN A 211 13.77 20.10 2.62
C ASN A 211 12.43 19.37 2.81
N ARG A 212 11.90 18.73 1.76
CA ARG A 212 10.62 17.98 1.78
C ARG A 212 9.45 18.81 2.34
N SER A 213 9.49 20.14 2.14
CA SER A 213 8.49 21.03 2.74
C SER A 213 7.09 20.80 2.16
N PRO A 214 6.05 20.93 2.97
CA PRO A 214 4.68 20.96 2.48
C PRO A 214 4.40 22.28 1.74
N PHE A 215 3.36 22.28 0.91
CA PHE A 215 2.85 23.52 0.33
C PHE A 215 2.26 24.45 1.40
N LYS A 216 2.37 25.76 1.18
CA LYS A 216 1.77 26.80 2.04
C LYS A 216 0.27 27.00 1.78
N SER A 217 -0.40 26.02 1.29
CA SER A 217 -1.84 26.00 1.01
C SER A 217 -2.55 25.02 1.94
N ASP A 218 -3.89 24.99 1.88
CA ASP A 218 -4.67 23.96 2.57
C ASP A 218 -4.18 22.56 2.17
N ALA A 219 -4.12 21.67 3.13
CA ALA A 219 -3.65 20.30 2.93
C ALA A 219 -4.45 19.59 1.83
N GLY A 220 -3.75 19.03 0.85
CA GLY A 220 -4.37 18.32 -0.28
C GLY A 220 -4.89 19.21 -1.41
N LYS A 221 -4.74 20.53 -1.32
CA LYS A 221 -5.14 21.45 -2.39
C LYS A 221 -4.37 21.18 -3.68
N VAL A 222 -3.07 20.99 -3.58
CA VAL A 222 -2.21 20.75 -4.76
C VAL A 222 -2.49 19.35 -5.32
N GLY A 223 -2.65 18.35 -4.46
CA GLY A 223 -3.08 17.01 -4.88
C GLY A 223 -4.41 17.04 -5.64
N TYR A 224 -5.38 17.81 -5.14
CA TYR A 224 -6.66 18.01 -5.84
C TYR A 224 -6.47 18.65 -7.23
N ILE A 225 -5.68 19.73 -7.33
CA ILE A 225 -5.38 20.39 -8.61
C ILE A 225 -4.75 19.40 -9.58
N CYS A 226 -3.76 18.64 -9.12
CA CYS A 226 -3.08 17.63 -9.95
C CYS A 226 -4.04 16.53 -10.42
N ARG A 227 -4.94 16.06 -9.55
CA ARG A 227 -5.98 15.09 -9.93
C ARG A 227 -6.88 15.62 -11.06
N GLU A 228 -7.34 16.87 -10.95
CA GLU A 228 -8.16 17.49 -12.00
C GLU A 228 -7.40 17.58 -13.34
N ARG A 229 -6.08 17.85 -13.30
CA ARG A 229 -5.25 17.81 -14.51
C ARG A 229 -5.09 16.39 -15.05
N CYS A 230 -4.97 15.40 -14.18
CA CYS A 230 -4.98 14.00 -14.61
C CYS A 230 -6.27 13.66 -15.36
N PHE A 231 -7.43 14.00 -14.81
CA PHE A 231 -8.73 13.73 -15.45
C PHE A 231 -8.88 14.46 -16.79
N ALA A 232 -8.47 15.74 -16.88
CA ALA A 232 -8.46 16.50 -18.13
C ALA A 232 -7.56 15.86 -19.21
N ASN A 233 -6.55 15.10 -18.80
CA ASN A 233 -5.65 14.36 -19.68
C ASN A 233 -6.02 12.86 -19.83
N ASN A 234 -7.26 12.47 -19.51
CA ASN A 234 -7.76 11.09 -19.57
C ASN A 234 -6.90 10.09 -18.76
N LEU A 235 -6.44 10.52 -17.60
CA LEU A 235 -5.72 9.69 -16.63
C LEU A 235 -6.46 9.71 -15.30
N ILE A 236 -6.76 8.54 -14.75
CA ILE A 236 -7.34 8.42 -13.41
C ILE A 236 -6.21 8.22 -12.41
N MET A 237 -5.97 9.24 -11.60
CA MET A 237 -5.15 9.14 -10.39
C MET A 237 -5.94 9.67 -9.20
N ARG A 238 -5.82 9.01 -8.07
CA ARG A 238 -6.37 9.48 -6.79
C ARG A 238 -5.33 10.31 -6.07
N HIS A 239 -5.76 11.30 -5.28
CA HIS A 239 -4.87 11.98 -4.34
C HIS A 239 -5.22 11.66 -2.89
N VAL A 240 -4.23 11.68 -2.03
CA VAL A 240 -4.33 11.61 -0.56
C VAL A 240 -3.41 12.70 0.00
N GLY A 241 -4.01 13.76 0.55
CA GLY A 241 -3.23 14.98 0.76
C GLY A 241 -2.64 15.46 -0.56
N ASP A 242 -1.37 15.82 -0.56
CA ASP A 242 -0.61 16.20 -1.76
C ASP A 242 0.22 15.02 -2.32
N ARG A 243 -0.24 13.80 -2.11
CA ARG A 243 0.33 12.58 -2.69
C ARG A 243 -0.62 12.02 -3.74
N MET A 244 -0.12 11.77 -4.95
CA MET A 244 -0.87 11.14 -6.04
C MET A 244 -0.59 9.63 -6.05
N ILE A 245 -1.61 8.82 -6.27
CA ILE A 245 -1.48 7.35 -6.24
C ILE A 245 -2.05 6.69 -7.48
N ILE A 246 -1.44 5.57 -7.88
CA ILE A 246 -1.91 4.70 -8.95
C ILE A 246 -2.02 3.25 -8.49
N SER A 247 -2.92 2.53 -9.13
CA SER A 247 -3.11 1.08 -8.98
C SER A 247 -3.71 0.53 -10.29
N PRO A 248 -2.92 0.48 -11.37
CA PRO A 248 -3.42 0.06 -12.69
C PRO A 248 -3.81 -1.42 -12.69
N PRO A 249 -4.59 -1.88 -13.68
CA PRO A 249 -4.90 -3.31 -13.85
C PRO A 249 -3.64 -4.16 -13.93
N LEU A 250 -3.69 -5.40 -13.40
CA LEU A 250 -2.54 -6.30 -13.42
C LEU A 250 -2.16 -6.76 -14.83
N ILE A 251 -3.10 -6.72 -15.76
CA ILE A 251 -2.95 -7.10 -17.17
C ILE A 251 -2.47 -5.95 -18.07
N ILE A 252 -2.11 -4.79 -17.49
CA ILE A 252 -1.62 -3.64 -18.24
C ILE A 252 -0.40 -4.01 -19.10
N THR A 253 -0.32 -3.43 -20.30
CA THR A 253 0.79 -3.61 -21.22
C THR A 253 1.83 -2.49 -21.05
N LYS A 254 3.04 -2.70 -21.57
CA LYS A 254 4.09 -1.65 -21.57
C LYS A 254 3.67 -0.41 -22.36
N SER A 255 2.96 -0.57 -23.47
CA SER A 255 2.45 0.57 -24.23
C SER A 255 1.40 1.39 -23.49
N GLU A 256 0.58 0.75 -22.67
CA GLU A 256 -0.36 1.44 -21.78
C GLU A 256 0.37 2.12 -20.61
N ILE A 257 1.45 1.52 -20.10
CA ILE A 257 2.33 2.17 -19.12
C ILE A 257 2.96 3.42 -19.72
N ASP A 258 3.48 3.37 -20.96
CA ASP A 258 4.03 4.55 -21.65
C ASP A 258 2.99 5.66 -21.76
N LEU A 259 1.75 5.31 -22.10
CA LEU A 259 0.65 6.26 -22.18
C LEU A 259 0.31 6.85 -20.80
N LEU A 260 0.27 6.02 -19.75
CA LEU A 260 0.06 6.45 -18.38
C LEU A 260 1.12 7.47 -17.95
N ILE A 261 2.40 7.14 -18.14
CA ILE A 261 3.53 8.01 -17.79
C ILE A 261 3.51 9.32 -18.58
N LYS A 262 3.23 9.26 -19.88
CA LYS A 262 3.10 10.46 -20.73
C LYS A 262 2.01 11.40 -20.21
N ARG A 263 0.84 10.85 -19.85
CA ARG A 263 -0.29 11.61 -19.33
C ARG A 263 0.01 12.16 -17.92
N ALA A 264 0.69 11.38 -17.08
CA ALA A 264 1.11 11.84 -15.76
C ALA A 264 2.09 13.02 -15.86
N LYS A 265 3.10 12.94 -16.73
CA LYS A 265 4.03 14.06 -16.99
C LYS A 265 3.29 15.31 -17.41
N LYS A 266 2.38 15.20 -18.39
CA LYS A 266 1.60 16.34 -18.87
C LYS A 266 0.74 16.94 -17.75
N ALA A 267 0.08 16.12 -16.93
CA ALA A 267 -0.71 16.61 -15.80
C ALA A 267 0.16 17.32 -14.75
N LEU A 268 1.38 16.84 -14.52
CA LEU A 268 2.35 17.48 -13.64
C LEU A 268 2.82 18.83 -14.19
N ASP A 269 3.14 18.91 -15.50
CA ASP A 269 3.53 20.17 -16.17
C ASP A 269 2.40 21.21 -16.05
N GLU A 270 1.16 20.86 -16.37
CA GLU A 270 0.00 21.74 -16.26
C GLU A 270 -0.31 22.13 -14.80
N THR A 271 -0.02 21.25 -13.85
CA THR A 271 -0.14 21.55 -12.41
C THR A 271 0.92 22.56 -12.01
N PHE A 272 2.17 22.36 -12.43
CA PHE A 272 3.28 23.26 -12.15
C PHE A 272 3.01 24.68 -12.67
N GLU A 273 2.61 24.80 -13.95
CA GLU A 273 2.24 26.08 -14.54
C GLU A 273 1.13 26.80 -13.76
N LYS A 274 0.10 26.06 -13.35
CA LYS A 274 -0.99 26.62 -12.56
C LYS A 274 -0.49 27.13 -11.20
N LEU A 275 0.34 26.35 -10.51
CA LEU A 275 0.88 26.75 -9.19
C LEU A 275 1.79 27.97 -9.29
N MET A 276 2.61 28.10 -10.35
CA MET A 276 3.40 29.28 -10.65
C MET A 276 2.52 30.52 -10.86
N ASN A 277 1.47 30.39 -11.68
CA ASN A 277 0.53 31.48 -11.96
C ASN A 277 -0.26 31.94 -10.73
N GLU A 278 -0.51 31.06 -9.79
CA GLU A 278 -1.21 31.34 -8.53
C GLU A 278 -0.23 31.77 -7.39
N GLY A 279 1.08 31.80 -7.64
CA GLY A 279 2.10 32.17 -6.65
C GLY A 279 2.23 31.17 -5.49
N LEU A 280 1.83 29.92 -5.70
CA LEU A 280 1.91 28.86 -4.69
C LEU A 280 3.29 28.17 -4.66
N ILE A 281 4.07 28.36 -5.69
CA ILE A 281 5.48 27.97 -5.81
C ILE A 281 6.27 29.09 -6.52
N SER A 282 7.60 29.08 -6.36
CA SER A 282 8.53 30.07 -6.94
C SER A 282 9.56 29.40 -7.85
#